data_48c98db5aaa23e30c1dd73a2ff3aa978
#
_entry.id   48c98db5aaa23e30c1dd73a2ff3aa978
#
_cell.length_a   1.000
_cell.length_b   1.000
_cell.length_c   1.000
_cell.angle_alpha   90.00
_cell.angle_beta   90.00
_cell.angle_gamma   90.00
#
_symmetry.space_group_name_H-M   'P 1'
#
loop_
_entity.id
_entity.type
_entity.pdbx_description
1 polymer ?
#
loop_
_entity_poly.entity_id
_entity_poly.type
_entity_poly.pdbx_seq_one_letter_code
_entity_poly.pdbx_strand_id
1 'polypeptide(L)'
;MRRPSPRPAPRVPLLIAIVLLALAGCSPRYDWRTIVSSEGQYAALYPDKPTSAARDVAIAGRQLPMRMEAARIDNTLFAVGVVSLPADDAGLRREALASMQAGLIGNLGAHPDSPAHSRPVTVMSAGQPPVALDGVEVTVAGISPQDKSPRRLTARLVASGSRVYQAVVLEAGDAAKDARQAEQVEQFLTGFHPF
;
A
#
# COMPACT_ATOMS: atom_id res chain seq x y z
N MET A 1 64.51 -15.52 43.33
CA MET A 1 63.10 -15.67 42.96
C MET A 1 62.66 -14.47 42.13
N ARG A 2 62.53 -14.66 40.80
CA ARG A 2 62.07 -13.58 39.87
C ARG A 2 60.57 -13.76 39.60
N ARG A 3 59.74 -12.76 39.89
CA ARG A 3 58.32 -12.74 39.60
C ARG A 3 58.10 -12.52 38.09
N PRO A 4 57.23 -13.30 37.42
CA PRO A 4 56.89 -13.07 36.01
C PRO A 4 56.03 -11.85 35.88
N SER A 5 56.34 -10.97 34.90
CA SER A 5 55.55 -9.78 34.54
C SER A 5 54.27 -10.22 33.78
N PRO A 6 53.13 -9.56 34.02
CA PRO A 6 51.87 -9.84 33.30
C PRO A 6 52.00 -9.36 31.86
N ARG A 7 51.66 -10.27 30.91
CA ARG A 7 51.57 -9.96 29.45
C ARG A 7 50.33 -9.13 29.19
N PRO A 8 50.41 -8.07 28.38
CA PRO A 8 49.26 -7.30 28.00
C PRO A 8 48.30 -8.14 27.11
N ALA A 9 47.05 -8.27 27.48
CA ALA A 9 46.01 -8.94 26.70
C ALA A 9 45.78 -8.23 25.37
N PRO A 10 45.60 -8.95 24.25
CA PRO A 10 45.36 -8.32 22.96
C PRO A 10 44.00 -7.61 22.93
N ARG A 11 44.03 -6.29 22.76
CA ARG A 11 42.83 -5.41 22.65
C ARG A 11 42.10 -5.52 21.31
N VAL A 12 42.64 -6.35 20.37
CA VAL A 12 42.10 -6.55 19.02
C VAL A 12 40.72 -7.22 18.97
N PRO A 13 40.35 -8.23 19.80
CA PRO A 13 39.04 -8.86 19.68
C PRO A 13 37.88 -7.98 20.10
N LEU A 14 38.08 -6.99 20.97
CA LEU A 14 37.02 -6.09 21.43
C LEU A 14 36.59 -5.10 20.32
N LEU A 15 37.53 -4.57 19.54
CA LEU A 15 37.26 -3.67 18.42
C LEU A 15 36.52 -4.37 17.28
N ILE A 16 36.87 -5.64 16.97
CA ILE A 16 36.16 -6.45 15.97
C ILE A 16 34.73 -6.76 16.42
N ALA A 17 34.52 -7.04 17.69
CA ALA A 17 33.17 -7.28 18.24
C ALA A 17 32.28 -6.03 18.16
N ILE A 18 32.81 -4.85 18.41
CA ILE A 18 32.07 -3.58 18.32
C ILE A 18 31.71 -3.25 16.86
N VAL A 19 32.61 -3.50 15.90
CA VAL A 19 32.34 -3.29 14.47
C VAL A 19 31.29 -4.25 13.95
N LEU A 20 31.31 -5.53 14.37
CA LEU A 20 30.29 -6.52 14.02
C LEU A 20 28.93 -6.19 14.62
N LEU A 21 28.85 -5.64 15.83
CA LEU A 21 27.59 -5.19 16.43
C LEU A 21 27.03 -3.95 15.72
N ALA A 22 27.87 -3.06 15.21
CA ALA A 22 27.43 -1.87 14.48
C ALA A 22 26.86 -2.20 13.08
N LEU A 23 27.26 -3.29 12.48
CA LEU A 23 26.73 -3.80 11.19
C LEU A 23 25.40 -4.57 11.34
N ALA A 24 25.04 -5.01 12.53
CA ALA A 24 23.80 -5.75 12.80
C ALA A 24 22.54 -4.88 12.98
N GLY A 25 22.66 -3.56 12.96
CA GLY A 25 21.58 -2.69 13.36
C GLY A 25 21.14 -1.66 12.35
N CYS A 26 20.44 -2.04 11.31
CA CYS A 26 19.42 -1.21 10.65
C CYS A 26 18.85 -1.96 9.45
N SER A 27 17.96 -2.92 9.68
CA SER A 27 16.98 -3.24 8.64
C SER A 27 16.01 -2.07 8.59
N PRO A 28 15.92 -1.32 7.48
CA PRO A 28 14.96 -0.22 7.39
C PRO A 28 13.56 -0.81 7.55
N ARG A 29 12.70 -0.12 8.32
CA ARG A 29 11.31 -0.52 8.54
C ARG A 29 10.53 -0.65 7.22
N TYR A 30 10.89 0.15 6.22
CA TYR A 30 10.35 0.17 4.87
C TYR A 30 11.46 -0.16 3.88
N ASP A 31 11.31 -1.28 3.16
CA ASP A 31 12.20 -1.69 2.08
C ASP A 31 11.49 -1.46 0.73
N TRP A 32 11.42 -0.19 0.35
CA TRP A 32 10.71 0.26 -0.84
C TRP A 32 11.25 -0.36 -2.12
N ARG A 33 10.38 -0.99 -2.89
CA ARG A 33 10.71 -1.63 -4.15
C ARG A 33 9.63 -1.44 -5.19
N THR A 34 10.03 -1.18 -6.43
CA THR A 34 9.10 -1.15 -7.55
C THR A 34 8.75 -2.57 -7.95
N ILE A 35 7.46 -2.87 -7.98
CA ILE A 35 6.89 -4.12 -8.46
C ILE A 35 6.16 -3.83 -9.77
N VAL A 36 6.49 -4.59 -10.82
CA VAL A 36 5.77 -4.56 -12.09
C VAL A 36 4.89 -5.80 -12.15
N SER A 37 3.58 -5.58 -12.08
CA SER A 37 2.57 -6.64 -12.16
C SER A 37 2.15 -6.82 -13.63
N SER A 38 2.69 -7.84 -14.30
CA SER A 38 2.33 -8.13 -15.69
C SER A 38 0.87 -8.60 -15.83
N GLU A 39 0.35 -9.33 -14.86
CA GLU A 39 -1.05 -9.76 -14.83
C GLU A 39 -2.00 -8.62 -14.48
N GLY A 40 -1.63 -7.79 -13.50
CA GLY A 40 -2.39 -6.62 -13.09
C GLY A 40 -2.26 -5.45 -14.06
N GLN A 41 -1.24 -5.44 -14.93
CA GLN A 41 -0.94 -4.34 -15.86
C GLN A 41 -0.76 -3.01 -15.13
N TYR A 42 0.15 -2.99 -14.14
CA TYR A 42 0.57 -1.78 -13.43
C TYR A 42 2.00 -1.91 -12.90
N ALA A 43 2.62 -0.78 -12.60
CA ALA A 43 3.78 -0.67 -11.74
C ALA A 43 3.37 0.00 -10.42
N ALA A 44 3.92 -0.45 -9.29
CA ALA A 44 3.69 0.18 -8.00
C ALA A 44 4.92 0.09 -7.10
N LEU A 45 5.10 1.10 -6.25
CA LEU A 45 6.15 1.15 -5.25
C LEU A 45 5.62 0.58 -3.94
N TYR A 46 6.05 -0.62 -3.56
CA TYR A 46 5.64 -1.28 -2.32
C TYR A 46 6.69 -1.15 -1.21
N PRO A 47 6.27 -1.02 0.06
CA PRO A 47 7.18 -0.89 1.21
C PRO A 47 7.86 -2.20 1.62
N ASP A 48 7.45 -3.32 1.05
CA ASP A 48 8.01 -4.67 1.18
C ASP A 48 7.50 -5.54 0.02
N LYS A 49 7.98 -6.79 -0.08
CA LYS A 49 7.52 -7.75 -1.09
C LYS A 49 6.02 -8.06 -0.88
N PRO A 50 5.15 -7.74 -1.85
CA PRO A 50 3.73 -8.02 -1.72
C PRO A 50 3.42 -9.51 -1.87
N THR A 51 2.33 -9.92 -1.27
CA THR A 51 1.67 -11.21 -1.52
C THR A 51 0.44 -11.01 -2.39
N SER A 52 0.13 -11.99 -3.25
CA SER A 52 -0.99 -11.94 -4.18
C SER A 52 -2.16 -12.75 -3.66
N ALA A 53 -3.37 -12.26 -3.89
CA ALA A 53 -4.63 -12.94 -3.63
C ALA A 53 -5.63 -12.59 -4.73
N ALA A 54 -6.64 -13.44 -4.91
CA ALA A 54 -7.78 -13.16 -5.78
C ALA A 54 -9.09 -13.46 -5.05
N ARG A 55 -10.10 -12.66 -5.32
CA ARG A 55 -11.47 -12.86 -4.82
C ARG A 55 -12.47 -12.31 -5.83
N ASP A 56 -13.68 -12.81 -5.81
CA ASP A 56 -14.78 -12.20 -6.57
C ASP A 56 -15.34 -11.00 -5.82
N VAL A 57 -15.67 -9.96 -6.58
CA VAL A 57 -16.29 -8.73 -6.08
C VAL A 57 -17.52 -8.39 -6.92
N ALA A 58 -18.54 -7.86 -6.27
CA ALA A 58 -19.73 -7.38 -6.95
C ALA A 58 -19.48 -6.01 -7.58
N ILE A 59 -19.45 -5.94 -8.90
CA ILE A 59 -19.27 -4.71 -9.69
C ILE A 59 -20.40 -4.61 -10.70
N ALA A 60 -21.17 -3.52 -10.66
CA ALA A 60 -22.26 -3.28 -11.60
C ALA A 60 -23.25 -4.49 -11.71
N GLY A 61 -23.60 -5.10 -10.58
CA GLY A 61 -24.47 -6.27 -10.52
C GLY A 61 -23.86 -7.58 -11.02
N ARG A 62 -22.57 -7.63 -11.30
CA ARG A 62 -21.83 -8.82 -11.77
C ARG A 62 -20.77 -9.22 -10.76
N GLN A 63 -20.51 -10.52 -10.64
CA GLN A 63 -19.36 -11.04 -9.91
C GLN A 63 -18.15 -11.06 -10.86
N LEU A 64 -17.14 -10.27 -10.54
CA LEU A 64 -15.91 -10.16 -11.33
C LEU A 64 -14.70 -10.49 -10.46
N PRO A 65 -13.69 -11.18 -10.99
CA PRO A 65 -12.48 -11.48 -10.25
C PRO A 65 -11.67 -10.19 -10.02
N MET A 66 -11.37 -9.91 -8.75
CA MET A 66 -10.42 -8.90 -8.33
C MET A 66 -9.12 -9.58 -7.94
N ARG A 67 -8.03 -9.21 -8.57
CA ARG A 67 -6.68 -9.54 -8.11
C ARG A 67 -6.19 -8.48 -7.15
N MET A 68 -5.52 -8.88 -6.11
CA MET A 68 -4.90 -7.98 -5.13
C MET A 68 -3.46 -8.38 -4.90
N GLU A 69 -2.59 -7.40 -4.84
CA GLU A 69 -1.24 -7.52 -4.31
C GLU A 69 -1.12 -6.62 -3.09
N ALA A 70 -0.59 -7.14 -1.99
CA ALA A 70 -0.58 -6.42 -0.72
C ALA A 70 0.69 -6.69 0.09
N ALA A 71 1.25 -5.62 0.66
CA ALA A 71 2.31 -5.67 1.65
C ALA A 71 1.82 -5.07 2.97
N ARG A 72 2.31 -5.60 4.10
CA ARG A 72 1.94 -5.12 5.43
C ARG A 72 3.19 -4.71 6.20
N ILE A 73 3.18 -3.50 6.72
CA ILE A 73 4.18 -3.00 7.66
C ILE A 73 3.43 -2.68 8.96
N ASP A 74 3.70 -3.45 10.00
CA ASP A 74 3.02 -3.39 11.29
C ASP A 74 1.48 -3.36 11.14
N ASN A 75 0.85 -2.25 11.52
CA ASN A 75 -0.59 -2.06 11.47
C ASN A 75 -1.07 -1.34 10.19
N THR A 76 -0.20 -1.20 9.18
CA THR A 76 -0.55 -0.57 7.91
C THR A 76 -0.50 -1.58 6.76
N LEU A 77 -1.57 -1.65 5.99
CA LEU A 77 -1.69 -2.46 4.77
C LEU A 77 -1.60 -1.54 3.56
N PHE A 78 -0.72 -1.88 2.63
CA PHE A 78 -0.55 -1.26 1.31
C PHE A 78 -0.99 -2.25 0.25
N ALA A 79 -1.98 -1.94 -0.55
CA ALA A 79 -2.55 -2.89 -1.50
C ALA A 79 -2.92 -2.23 -2.83
N VAL A 80 -2.72 -2.94 -3.93
CA VAL A 80 -3.30 -2.61 -5.22
C VAL A 80 -4.28 -3.72 -5.59
N GLY A 81 -5.51 -3.33 -5.89
CA GLY A 81 -6.56 -4.22 -6.41
C GLY A 81 -6.87 -3.88 -7.85
N VAL A 82 -7.07 -4.88 -8.68
CA VAL A 82 -7.38 -4.76 -10.12
C VAL A 82 -8.57 -5.62 -10.46
N VAL A 83 -9.55 -5.04 -11.13
CA VAL A 83 -10.69 -5.74 -11.73
C VAL A 83 -10.61 -5.58 -13.25
N SER A 84 -10.68 -6.69 -13.98
CA SER A 84 -10.83 -6.69 -15.43
C SER A 84 -12.30 -6.64 -15.80
N LEU A 85 -12.70 -5.62 -16.54
CA LEU A 85 -14.05 -5.45 -17.05
C LEU A 85 -14.23 -6.28 -18.34
N PRO A 86 -15.43 -6.75 -18.65
CA PRO A 86 -15.68 -7.53 -19.87
C PRO A 86 -15.57 -6.72 -21.16
N ALA A 87 -15.59 -5.39 -21.07
CA ALA A 87 -15.44 -4.49 -22.21
C ALA A 87 -14.79 -3.17 -21.79
N ASP A 88 -14.14 -2.49 -22.75
CA ASP A 88 -13.66 -1.12 -22.62
C ASP A 88 -14.82 -0.14 -22.89
N ASP A 89 -15.70 0.02 -21.90
CA ASP A 89 -16.89 0.86 -21.96
C ASP A 89 -16.86 1.92 -20.85
N ALA A 90 -17.12 3.17 -21.23
CA ALA A 90 -17.05 4.30 -20.30
C ALA A 90 -18.14 4.27 -19.20
N GLY A 91 -19.33 3.74 -19.52
CA GLY A 91 -20.40 3.57 -18.56
C GLY A 91 -20.03 2.53 -17.51
N LEU A 92 -19.56 1.36 -17.99
CA LEU A 92 -19.14 0.27 -17.12
C LEU A 92 -17.94 0.66 -16.24
N ARG A 93 -16.98 1.45 -16.75
CA ARG A 93 -15.90 1.99 -15.92
C ARG A 93 -16.41 2.87 -14.80
N ARG A 94 -17.35 3.79 -15.07
CA ARG A 94 -17.95 4.66 -14.04
C ARG A 94 -18.68 3.86 -12.98
N GLU A 95 -19.50 2.88 -13.37
CA GLU A 95 -20.19 2.00 -12.44
C GLU A 95 -19.22 1.18 -11.59
N ALA A 96 -18.15 0.67 -12.20
CA ALA A 96 -17.13 -0.09 -11.49
C ALA A 96 -16.39 0.77 -10.47
N LEU A 97 -15.97 1.99 -10.83
CA LEU A 97 -15.34 2.93 -9.91
C LEU A 97 -16.25 3.26 -8.74
N ALA A 98 -17.54 3.56 -9.01
CA ALA A 98 -18.52 3.85 -7.97
C ALA A 98 -18.76 2.64 -7.04
N SER A 99 -18.87 1.42 -7.59
CA SER A 99 -19.03 0.19 -6.82
C SER A 99 -17.81 -0.10 -5.94
N MET A 100 -16.59 0.08 -6.48
CA MET A 100 -15.35 -0.11 -5.72
C MET A 100 -15.23 0.92 -4.60
N GLN A 101 -15.53 2.20 -4.86
CA GLN A 101 -15.54 3.25 -3.85
C GLN A 101 -16.54 2.94 -2.72
N ALA A 102 -17.77 2.58 -3.07
CA ALA A 102 -18.79 2.21 -2.09
C ALA A 102 -18.38 1.00 -1.25
N GLY A 103 -17.74 -0.01 -1.89
CA GLY A 103 -17.22 -1.19 -1.22
C GLY A 103 -16.09 -0.87 -0.23
N LEU A 104 -15.18 0.04 -0.56
CA LEU A 104 -14.12 0.49 0.34
C LEU A 104 -14.69 1.17 1.58
N ILE A 105 -15.66 2.07 1.40
CA ILE A 105 -16.32 2.79 2.50
C ILE A 105 -17.09 1.81 3.39
N GLY A 106 -17.90 0.93 2.78
CA GLY A 106 -18.72 -0.05 3.50
C GLY A 106 -17.90 -1.06 4.30
N ASN A 107 -16.79 -1.54 3.74
CA ASN A 107 -15.92 -2.52 4.40
C ASN A 107 -15.16 -1.95 5.61
N LEU A 108 -15.04 -0.63 5.72
CA LEU A 108 -14.39 0.01 6.86
C LEU A 108 -15.30 0.06 8.11
N GLY A 109 -16.57 -0.31 7.98
CA GLY A 109 -17.56 -0.09 9.03
C GLY A 109 -17.77 1.41 9.29
N ALA A 110 -17.63 2.22 8.24
CA ALA A 110 -17.84 3.65 8.34
C ALA A 110 -19.27 3.92 8.84
N HIS A 111 -19.37 4.70 9.91
CA HIS A 111 -20.64 5.18 10.39
C HIS A 111 -21.25 6.13 9.35
N PRO A 112 -22.58 6.21 9.19
CA PRO A 112 -23.22 7.19 8.29
C PRO A 112 -22.73 8.63 8.49
N ASP A 113 -22.31 8.96 9.72
CA ASP A 113 -21.77 10.26 10.11
C ASP A 113 -20.25 10.40 9.93
N SER A 114 -19.55 9.36 9.49
CA SER A 114 -18.11 9.44 9.19
C SER A 114 -17.94 10.04 7.80
N PRO A 115 -17.42 11.28 7.68
CA PRO A 115 -17.29 11.91 6.38
C PRO A 115 -16.24 11.16 5.55
N ALA A 116 -16.69 10.57 4.45
CA ALA A 116 -15.79 10.15 3.38
C ALA A 116 -15.45 11.39 2.56
N HIS A 117 -14.18 11.77 2.52
CA HIS A 117 -13.71 12.86 1.69
C HIS A 117 -13.24 12.27 0.35
N SER A 118 -13.78 12.82 -0.74
CA SER A 118 -13.37 12.46 -2.10
C SER A 118 -12.88 13.70 -2.82
N ARG A 119 -11.76 13.56 -3.56
CA ARG A 119 -11.23 14.62 -4.41
C ARG A 119 -10.75 14.06 -5.74
N PRO A 120 -10.88 14.81 -6.86
CA PRO A 120 -10.27 14.40 -8.12
C PRO A 120 -8.75 14.38 -7.98
N VAL A 121 -8.10 13.41 -8.64
CA VAL A 121 -6.65 13.31 -8.74
C VAL A 121 -6.26 12.88 -10.15
N THR A 122 -5.05 13.22 -10.57
CA THR A 122 -4.45 12.71 -11.79
C THR A 122 -3.45 11.60 -11.45
N VAL A 123 -3.60 10.45 -12.08
CA VAL A 123 -2.67 9.33 -11.98
C VAL A 123 -1.96 9.17 -13.33
N MET A 124 -0.63 9.17 -13.32
CA MET A 124 0.15 8.96 -14.55
C MET A 124 0.26 7.48 -14.87
N SER A 125 0.05 7.10 -16.11
CA SER A 125 0.28 5.74 -16.56
C SER A 125 1.77 5.40 -16.60
N ALA A 126 2.12 4.11 -16.54
CA ALA A 126 3.49 3.61 -16.71
C ALA A 126 3.90 3.49 -18.18
N GLY A 127 3.03 3.83 -19.13
CA GLY A 127 3.32 3.80 -20.57
C GLY A 127 4.36 4.83 -21.02
N GLN A 128 4.85 4.66 -22.22
CA GLN A 128 5.77 5.62 -22.87
C GLN A 128 5.20 6.07 -24.21
N PRO A 129 4.82 7.35 -24.34
CA PRO A 129 4.82 8.37 -23.29
C PRO A 129 3.78 8.10 -22.19
N PRO A 130 4.00 8.59 -20.96
CA PRO A 130 3.03 8.47 -19.89
C PRO A 130 1.77 9.30 -20.20
N VAL A 131 0.60 8.77 -19.87
CA VAL A 131 -0.70 9.40 -20.09
C VAL A 131 -1.31 9.77 -18.75
N ALA A 132 -1.89 10.96 -18.65
CA ALA A 132 -2.64 11.41 -17.50
C ALA A 132 -4.02 10.74 -17.49
N LEU A 133 -4.35 10.06 -16.41
CA LEU A 133 -5.61 9.37 -16.19
C LEU A 133 -6.39 10.07 -15.08
N ASP A 134 -7.67 10.33 -15.32
CA ASP A 134 -8.56 10.88 -14.30
C ASP A 134 -8.87 9.82 -13.25
N GLY A 135 -8.65 10.16 -12.00
CA GLY A 135 -8.92 9.32 -10.85
C GLY A 135 -9.63 10.06 -9.73
N VAL A 136 -9.96 9.32 -8.68
CA VAL A 136 -10.51 9.86 -7.45
C VAL A 136 -9.70 9.35 -6.26
N GLU A 137 -9.33 10.25 -5.36
CA GLU A 137 -8.79 9.89 -4.06
C GLU A 137 -9.89 9.96 -3.01
N VAL A 138 -10.01 8.91 -2.22
CA VAL A 138 -11.00 8.76 -1.16
C VAL A 138 -10.26 8.57 0.16
N THR A 139 -10.61 9.38 1.15
CA THR A 139 -10.15 9.19 2.54
C THR A 139 -11.37 8.99 3.42
N VAL A 140 -11.35 7.93 4.22
CA VAL A 140 -12.43 7.62 5.16
C VAL A 140 -11.85 7.10 6.47
N ALA A 141 -12.41 7.57 7.59
CA ALA A 141 -12.15 7.04 8.91
C ALA A 141 -13.33 6.18 9.35
N GLY A 142 -13.04 5.11 10.08
CA GLY A 142 -14.06 4.20 10.58
C GLY A 142 -13.54 3.38 11.76
N ILE A 143 -14.36 2.44 12.17
CA ILE A 143 -14.03 1.49 13.26
C ILE A 143 -14.14 0.09 12.69
N SER A 144 -13.06 -0.69 12.83
CA SER A 144 -13.06 -2.09 12.40
C SER A 144 -14.21 -2.85 13.10
N PRO A 145 -15.05 -3.55 12.35
CA PRO A 145 -16.13 -4.36 12.95
C PRO A 145 -15.59 -5.55 13.76
N GLN A 146 -14.38 -6.02 13.45
CA GLN A 146 -13.78 -7.22 14.06
C GLN A 146 -13.17 -6.94 15.45
N ASP A 147 -12.33 -5.91 15.57
CA ASP A 147 -11.54 -5.63 16.77
C ASP A 147 -11.85 -4.27 17.43
N LYS A 148 -12.86 -3.55 16.89
CA LYS A 148 -13.29 -2.22 17.34
C LYS A 148 -12.18 -1.16 17.35
N SER A 149 -11.08 -1.40 16.65
CA SER A 149 -9.99 -0.44 16.54
C SER A 149 -10.31 0.66 15.51
N PRO A 150 -9.87 1.90 15.75
CA PRO A 150 -9.99 2.95 14.75
C PRO A 150 -9.14 2.62 13.51
N ARG A 151 -9.68 2.94 12.33
CA ARG A 151 -9.06 2.74 11.04
C ARG A 151 -9.13 4.00 10.20
N ARG A 152 -8.09 4.25 9.40
CA ARG A 152 -8.11 5.21 8.31
C ARG A 152 -7.81 4.48 7.02
N LEU A 153 -8.59 4.75 5.99
CA LEU A 153 -8.35 4.27 4.64
C LEU A 153 -8.10 5.48 3.75
N THR A 154 -7.03 5.43 2.96
CA THR A 154 -6.80 6.35 1.84
C THR A 154 -6.63 5.51 0.59
N ALA A 155 -7.37 5.85 -0.47
CA ALA A 155 -7.34 5.09 -1.71
C ALA A 155 -7.38 6.00 -2.93
N ARG A 156 -6.63 5.64 -3.98
CA ARG A 156 -6.78 6.20 -5.33
C ARG A 156 -7.44 5.17 -6.22
N LEU A 157 -8.53 5.56 -6.86
CA LEU A 157 -9.25 4.74 -7.83
C LEU A 157 -9.09 5.37 -9.20
N VAL A 158 -8.79 4.54 -10.20
CA VAL A 158 -8.58 4.98 -11.59
C VAL A 158 -8.94 3.85 -12.55
N ALA A 159 -9.33 4.21 -13.78
CA ALA A 159 -9.57 3.25 -14.86
C ALA A 159 -8.61 3.50 -16.02
N SER A 160 -8.14 2.41 -16.65
CA SER A 160 -7.37 2.43 -17.90
C SER A 160 -7.80 1.27 -18.77
N GLY A 161 -8.27 1.57 -19.99
CA GLY A 161 -8.84 0.59 -20.89
C GLY A 161 -9.98 -0.19 -20.24
N SER A 162 -9.93 -1.50 -20.29
CA SER A 162 -10.91 -2.39 -19.66
C SER A 162 -10.56 -2.78 -18.21
N ARG A 163 -9.71 -2.01 -17.51
CA ARG A 163 -9.33 -2.29 -16.12
C ARG A 163 -9.69 -1.14 -15.21
N VAL A 164 -10.06 -1.51 -13.99
CA VAL A 164 -10.29 -0.57 -12.90
C VAL A 164 -9.38 -0.94 -11.73
N TYR A 165 -8.72 0.04 -11.19
CA TYR A 165 -7.69 -0.10 -10.17
C TYR A 165 -8.08 0.62 -8.90
N GLN A 166 -7.62 0.08 -7.78
CA GLN A 166 -7.57 0.76 -6.50
C GLN A 166 -6.20 0.58 -5.85
N ALA A 167 -5.49 1.67 -5.61
CA ALA A 167 -4.32 1.70 -4.73
C ALA A 167 -4.80 2.13 -3.35
N VAL A 168 -4.62 1.29 -2.33
CA VAL A 168 -5.26 1.45 -1.01
C VAL A 168 -4.21 1.37 0.09
N VAL A 169 -4.28 2.31 1.03
CA VAL A 169 -3.58 2.21 2.31
C VAL A 169 -4.61 2.15 3.42
N LEU A 170 -4.53 1.11 4.25
CA LEU A 170 -5.37 0.93 5.43
C LEU A 170 -4.49 0.97 6.68
N GLU A 171 -4.68 2.00 7.47
CA GLU A 171 -3.98 2.25 8.72
C GLU A 171 -4.84 1.87 9.92
N ALA A 172 -4.25 1.21 10.91
CA ALA A 172 -4.92 0.84 12.15
C ALA A 172 -4.39 1.62 13.34
N GLY A 173 -5.29 2.04 14.23
CA GLY A 173 -4.96 2.69 15.49
C GLY A 173 -4.28 4.05 15.33
N ASP A 174 -3.26 4.30 16.15
CA ASP A 174 -2.58 5.59 16.20
C ASP A 174 -1.66 5.89 14.99
N ALA A 175 -1.40 4.92 14.13
CA ALA A 175 -0.62 5.12 12.90
C ALA A 175 -1.19 6.26 12.03
N ALA A 176 -2.50 6.47 12.08
CA ALA A 176 -3.21 7.52 11.37
C ALA A 176 -2.88 8.97 11.83
N LYS A 177 -2.11 9.15 12.91
CA LYS A 177 -1.76 10.45 13.48
C LYS A 177 -0.29 10.82 13.30
N ASP A 178 0.54 9.89 12.82
CA ASP A 178 1.97 10.11 12.63
C ASP A 178 2.23 10.81 11.28
N ALA A 179 2.87 11.97 11.28
CA ALA A 179 3.24 12.70 10.07
C ALA A 179 4.16 11.89 9.15
N ARG A 180 5.06 11.08 9.71
CA ARG A 180 5.93 10.18 8.93
C ARG A 180 5.14 9.10 8.21
N GLN A 181 4.05 8.63 8.81
CA GLN A 181 3.15 7.68 8.18
C GLN A 181 2.42 8.30 6.98
N ALA A 182 2.02 9.58 7.07
CA ALA A 182 1.41 10.30 5.95
C ALA A 182 2.34 10.38 4.73
N GLU A 183 3.64 10.57 4.94
CA GLU A 183 4.65 10.54 3.86
C GLU A 183 4.72 9.16 3.19
N GLN A 184 4.66 8.08 3.97
CA GLN A 184 4.68 6.71 3.45
C GLN A 184 3.40 6.39 2.65
N VAL A 185 2.25 6.87 3.13
CA VAL A 185 0.97 6.76 2.40
C VAL A 185 1.07 7.46 1.04
N GLU A 186 1.52 8.72 1.03
CA GLU A 186 1.66 9.48 -0.22
C GLU A 186 2.70 8.85 -1.15
N GLN A 187 3.82 8.36 -0.65
CA GLN A 187 4.84 7.67 -1.43
C GLN A 187 4.29 6.43 -2.15
N PHE A 188 3.48 5.62 -1.46
CA PHE A 188 2.82 4.48 -2.07
C PHE A 188 1.82 4.90 -3.15
N LEU A 189 0.94 5.86 -2.82
CA LEU A 189 -0.14 6.29 -3.72
C LEU A 189 0.40 7.00 -4.97
N THR A 190 1.49 7.76 -4.85
CA THR A 190 2.14 8.41 -6.00
C THR A 190 3.01 7.45 -6.81
N GLY A 191 3.51 6.39 -6.18
CA GLY A 191 4.28 5.34 -6.84
C GLY A 191 3.43 4.32 -7.61
N PHE A 192 2.10 4.50 -7.68
CA PHE A 192 1.20 3.63 -8.43
C PHE A 192 0.92 4.17 -9.84
N HIS A 193 1.17 3.35 -10.88
CA HIS A 193 1.08 3.69 -12.29
C HIS A 193 0.45 2.53 -13.09
N PRO A 194 -0.81 2.63 -13.56
CA PRO A 194 -1.40 1.66 -14.49
C PRO A 194 -0.69 1.68 -15.86
N PHE A 195 -0.74 0.57 -16.59
CA PHE A 195 -0.35 0.51 -18.00
C PHE A 195 -1.52 0.84 -18.91
#